data_d06fcb9ae49077c37bb0421b1d5a31bc
#
_entry.id   d06fcb9ae49077c37bb0421b1d5a31bc
#
_cell.length_a   1.000
_cell.length_b   1.000
_cell.length_c   1.000
_cell.angle_alpha   90.00
_cell.angle_beta   90.00
_cell.angle_gamma   90.00
#
_symmetry.space_group_name_H-M   'P 1'
#
loop_
_entity.id
_entity.type
_entity.pdbx_description
1 polymer ?
#
loop_
_entity_poly.entity_id
_entity_poly.type
_entity_poly.pdbx_seq_one_letter_code
_entity_poly.pdbx_strand_id
1 'polypeptide(L)'
;MSEQIPLVDKKYLLEKFQGKGGWTFARIPEIIQSKNTPFGWVRVRGTIDNFEIKNYNLQPMGNGILFMPVKAEIRKRINKKSGDFVHITLFADNFPTEIPEELKLCLMDEPNVYNSFLSYTNGEQKTIIEWIYSAKTDVTKIERIAKTIDKITENILTNKKRQQVTGVLQ
;
A
#
# COMPACT_ATOMS: atom_id res chain seq x y z
N MET A 1 12.16 6.73 -22.59
CA MET A 1 11.26 6.91 -21.44
C MET A 1 10.02 6.06 -21.65
N SER A 2 9.81 5.06 -20.81
CA SER A 2 8.56 4.32 -20.85
C SER A 2 7.46 5.17 -20.22
N GLU A 3 6.41 5.45 -20.96
CA GLU A 3 5.21 6.08 -20.42
C GLU A 3 4.62 5.13 -19.37
N GLN A 4 4.52 5.60 -18.13
CA GLN A 4 3.84 4.84 -17.10
C GLN A 4 2.35 4.82 -17.38
N ILE A 5 1.79 3.61 -17.40
CA ILE A 5 0.34 3.44 -17.54
C ILE A 5 -0.28 3.71 -16.17
N PRO A 6 -1.25 4.64 -16.06
CA PRO A 6 -1.90 4.88 -14.78
C PRO A 6 -2.72 3.66 -14.34
N LEU A 7 -2.79 3.45 -13.02
CA LEU A 7 -3.66 2.44 -12.42
C LEU A 7 -5.12 2.84 -12.60
N VAL A 8 -5.42 4.12 -12.45
CA VAL A 8 -6.74 4.72 -12.72
C VAL A 8 -6.54 6.13 -13.28
N ASP A 9 -7.48 6.58 -14.10
CA ASP A 9 -7.51 7.92 -14.69
C ASP A 9 -8.95 8.25 -15.05
N LYS A 10 -9.72 8.71 -14.06
CA LYS A 10 -11.13 9.04 -14.26
C LYS A 10 -11.71 9.88 -13.13
N LYS A 11 -12.99 10.25 -13.25
CA LYS A 11 -13.71 11.02 -12.23
C LYS A 11 -14.28 10.11 -11.14
N TYR A 12 -14.17 10.57 -9.89
CA TYR A 12 -14.69 9.89 -8.70
C TYR A 12 -15.51 10.87 -7.87
N LEU A 13 -16.55 10.37 -7.24
CA LEU A 13 -17.37 11.13 -6.30
C LEU A 13 -16.64 11.25 -4.97
N LEU A 14 -16.59 12.45 -4.40
CA LEU A 14 -16.15 12.63 -3.02
C LEU A 14 -17.32 12.32 -2.08
N GLU A 15 -17.09 11.38 -1.18
CA GLU A 15 -18.06 10.93 -0.19
C GLU A 15 -17.56 11.28 1.21
N LYS A 16 -18.45 11.28 2.17
CA LYS A 16 -18.12 11.55 3.57
C LYS A 16 -18.54 10.38 4.44
N PHE A 17 -17.63 9.89 5.30
CA PHE A 17 -17.98 8.87 6.28
C PHE A 17 -18.99 9.44 7.28
N GLN A 18 -20.01 8.66 7.60
CA GLN A 18 -20.98 8.96 8.63
C GLN A 18 -20.36 8.68 10.01
N GLY A 19 -20.47 9.64 10.96
CA GLY A 19 -20.00 9.46 12.32
C GLY A 19 -18.82 10.35 12.72
N LYS A 20 -18.19 10.01 13.83
CA LYS A 20 -17.07 10.79 14.40
C LYS A 20 -15.88 10.79 13.44
N GLY A 21 -15.35 11.98 13.16
CA GLY A 21 -14.21 12.18 12.29
C GLY A 21 -14.54 12.47 10.83
N GLY A 22 -15.74 12.12 10.36
CA GLY A 22 -16.30 12.54 9.07
C GLY A 22 -15.34 12.73 7.90
N TRP A 23 -14.46 11.78 7.66
CA TRP A 23 -13.45 11.87 6.59
C TRP A 23 -14.12 11.94 5.22
N THR A 24 -13.59 12.80 4.36
CA THR A 24 -13.98 12.83 2.95
C THR A 24 -13.03 11.92 2.18
N PHE A 25 -13.58 11.11 1.29
CA PHE A 25 -12.83 10.08 0.58
C PHE A 25 -13.42 9.80 -0.80
N ALA A 26 -12.61 9.17 -1.65
CA ALA A 26 -13.05 8.61 -2.92
C ALA A 26 -12.86 7.09 -2.89
N ARG A 27 -13.83 6.32 -3.37
CA ARG A 27 -13.71 4.87 -3.53
C ARG A 27 -12.93 4.57 -4.80
N ILE A 28 -11.96 3.68 -4.70
CA ILE A 28 -11.13 3.28 -5.85
C ILE A 28 -11.29 1.76 -6.05
N PRO A 29 -12.41 1.32 -6.63
CA PRO A 29 -12.67 -0.13 -6.74
C PRO A 29 -11.78 -0.84 -7.77
N GLU A 30 -11.12 -0.10 -8.64
CA GLU A 30 -10.26 -0.67 -9.69
C GLU A 30 -8.92 -1.16 -9.18
N ILE A 31 -8.49 -0.69 -7.99
CA ILE A 31 -7.20 -1.08 -7.39
C ILE A 31 -7.45 -2.12 -6.29
N ILE A 32 -6.74 -3.24 -6.40
CA ILE A 32 -6.90 -4.37 -5.48
C ILE A 32 -6.02 -4.15 -4.24
N GLN A 33 -6.57 -4.49 -3.07
CA GLN A 33 -5.86 -4.50 -1.80
C GLN A 33 -4.57 -5.32 -1.90
N SER A 34 -3.48 -4.83 -1.28
CA SER A 34 -2.23 -5.58 -1.22
C SER A 34 -2.34 -6.76 -0.27
N LYS A 35 -1.74 -7.90 -0.66
CA LYS A 35 -1.63 -9.09 0.20
C LYS A 35 -0.37 -9.06 1.08
N ASN A 36 0.57 -8.17 0.79
CA ASN A 36 1.91 -8.16 1.39
C ASN A 36 2.13 -7.03 2.40
N THR A 37 1.28 -6.00 2.38
CA THR A 37 1.43 -4.85 3.27
C THR A 37 0.59 -4.99 4.54
N PRO A 38 0.99 -4.30 5.63
CA PRO A 38 0.14 -4.19 6.80
C PRO A 38 -1.21 -3.57 6.42
N PHE A 39 -2.29 -4.12 6.93
CA PHE A 39 -3.66 -3.64 6.70
C PHE A 39 -4.11 -3.66 5.23
N GLY A 40 -3.31 -4.20 4.31
CA GLY A 40 -3.67 -4.25 2.88
C GLY A 40 -3.50 -2.93 2.12
N TRP A 41 -2.80 -1.97 2.69
CA TRP A 41 -2.60 -0.66 2.08
C TRP A 41 -1.87 -0.74 0.74
N VAL A 42 -2.25 0.14 -0.19
CA VAL A 42 -1.59 0.28 -1.49
C VAL A 42 -1.06 1.71 -1.63
N ARG A 43 0.24 1.83 -1.81
CA ARG A 43 0.92 3.11 -1.96
C ARG A 43 0.86 3.60 -3.40
N VAL A 44 0.46 4.84 -3.58
CA VAL A 44 0.27 5.44 -4.90
C VAL A 44 0.84 6.86 -4.95
N ARG A 45 1.03 7.36 -6.16
CA ARG A 45 1.32 8.75 -6.49
C ARG A 45 0.44 9.17 -7.65
N GLY A 46 0.30 10.45 -7.88
CA GLY A 46 -0.49 10.94 -9.01
C GLY A 46 -1.06 12.33 -8.78
N THR A 47 -2.29 12.54 -9.22
CA THR A 47 -2.96 13.85 -9.10
C THR A 47 -4.43 13.69 -8.73
N ILE A 48 -4.94 14.69 -8.01
CA ILE A 48 -6.38 14.91 -7.77
C ILE A 48 -6.68 16.31 -8.30
N ASP A 49 -7.50 16.44 -9.36
CA ASP A 49 -7.78 17.72 -10.02
C ASP A 49 -6.51 18.55 -10.24
N ASN A 50 -5.46 17.92 -10.79
CA ASN A 50 -4.14 18.50 -11.03
C ASN A 50 -3.30 18.80 -9.77
N PHE A 51 -3.82 18.58 -8.57
CA PHE A 51 -3.02 18.65 -7.34
C PHE A 51 -2.16 17.40 -7.21
N GLU A 52 -0.84 17.57 -7.16
CA GLU A 52 0.10 16.45 -7.08
C GLU A 52 0.08 15.81 -5.71
N ILE A 53 -0.01 14.47 -5.68
CA ILE A 53 0.10 13.66 -4.47
C ILE A 53 1.24 12.66 -4.59
N LYS A 54 1.98 12.49 -3.49
CA LYS A 54 3.09 11.52 -3.37
C LYS A 54 2.95 10.81 -2.03
N ASN A 55 3.50 9.59 -1.97
CA ASN A 55 3.54 8.83 -0.73
C ASN A 55 2.15 8.65 -0.11
N TYR A 56 1.17 8.39 -0.95
CA TYR A 56 -0.23 8.33 -0.56
C TYR A 56 -0.70 6.89 -0.44
N ASN A 57 -1.33 6.53 0.67
CA ASN A 57 -1.80 5.18 0.89
C ASN A 57 -3.32 5.09 0.68
N LEU A 58 -3.73 4.18 -0.21
CA LEU A 58 -5.10 3.73 -0.30
C LEU A 58 -5.35 2.72 0.82
N GLN A 59 -6.51 2.80 1.45
CA GLN A 59 -6.84 2.00 2.63
C GLN A 59 -8.08 1.13 2.38
N PRO A 60 -8.13 -0.10 2.93
CA PRO A 60 -9.31 -0.94 2.78
C PRO A 60 -10.53 -0.42 3.55
N MET A 61 -11.70 -0.58 2.94
CA MET A 61 -13.00 -0.23 3.57
C MET A 61 -13.65 -1.41 4.28
N GLY A 62 -13.05 -2.60 4.23
CA GLY A 62 -13.58 -3.80 4.87
C GLY A 62 -14.31 -4.77 3.94
N ASN A 63 -14.53 -4.41 2.67
CA ASN A 63 -15.22 -5.26 1.67
C ASN A 63 -14.37 -5.53 0.42
N GLY A 64 -13.04 -5.45 0.56
CA GLY A 64 -12.11 -5.59 -0.55
C GLY A 64 -11.92 -4.33 -1.41
N ILE A 65 -12.73 -3.31 -1.19
CA ILE A 65 -12.64 -2.03 -1.88
C ILE A 65 -11.68 -1.12 -1.12
N LEU A 66 -10.80 -0.46 -1.86
CA LEU A 66 -9.91 0.56 -1.31
C LEU A 66 -10.56 1.94 -1.41
N PHE A 67 -10.23 2.81 -0.47
CA PHE A 67 -10.61 4.21 -0.53
C PHE A 67 -9.39 5.10 -0.39
N MET A 68 -9.50 6.31 -0.93
CA MET A 68 -8.48 7.33 -0.89
C MET A 68 -8.99 8.49 -0.03
N PRO A 69 -8.39 8.70 1.16
CA PRO A 69 -8.76 9.86 1.97
C PRO A 69 -8.37 11.14 1.24
N VAL A 70 -9.27 12.12 1.19
CA VAL A 70 -8.97 13.44 0.61
C VAL A 70 -9.02 14.47 1.73
N LYS A 71 -7.84 14.82 2.23
CA LYS A 71 -7.67 15.72 3.37
C LYS A 71 -8.24 17.11 3.09
N ALA A 72 -8.66 17.80 4.16
CA ALA A 72 -9.20 19.16 4.06
C ALA A 72 -8.24 20.12 3.35
N GLU A 73 -6.95 19.98 3.58
CA GLU A 73 -5.91 20.77 2.93
C GLU A 73 -5.94 20.62 1.40
N ILE A 74 -6.06 19.38 0.91
CA ILE A 74 -6.16 19.08 -0.51
C ILE A 74 -7.47 19.65 -1.06
N ARG A 75 -8.59 19.42 -0.37
CA ARG A 75 -9.91 19.90 -0.80
C ARG A 75 -9.96 21.42 -0.93
N LYS A 76 -9.29 22.15 -0.04
CA LYS A 76 -9.17 23.60 -0.15
C LYS A 76 -8.39 24.02 -1.40
N ARG A 77 -7.30 23.32 -1.71
CA ARG A 77 -6.47 23.61 -2.88
C ARG A 77 -7.20 23.37 -4.19
N ILE A 78 -8.02 22.33 -4.26
CA ILE A 78 -8.78 22.00 -5.48
C ILE A 78 -10.20 22.61 -5.49
N ASN A 79 -10.59 23.26 -4.41
CA ASN A 79 -11.92 23.89 -4.23
C ASN A 79 -13.06 22.87 -4.41
N LYS A 80 -12.95 21.74 -3.70
CA LYS A 80 -13.94 20.64 -3.75
C LYS A 80 -14.37 20.24 -2.36
N LYS A 81 -15.55 19.66 -2.27
CA LYS A 81 -16.15 19.16 -1.02
C LYS A 81 -16.89 17.86 -1.27
N SER A 82 -17.34 17.21 -0.20
CA SER A 82 -18.19 16.02 -0.29
C SER A 82 -19.40 16.31 -1.19
N GLY A 83 -19.71 15.40 -2.10
CA GLY A 83 -20.74 15.57 -3.13
C GLY A 83 -20.21 16.03 -4.49
N ASP A 84 -19.00 16.58 -4.55
CA ASP A 84 -18.37 16.98 -5.79
C ASP A 84 -17.64 15.82 -6.45
N PHE A 85 -17.43 15.90 -7.77
CA PHE A 85 -16.58 14.97 -8.50
C PHE A 85 -15.17 15.54 -8.66
N VAL A 86 -14.18 14.66 -8.58
CA VAL A 86 -12.77 14.99 -8.79
C VAL A 86 -12.18 14.06 -9.83
N HIS A 87 -11.26 14.56 -10.63
CA HIS A 87 -10.49 13.72 -11.56
C HIS A 87 -9.26 13.18 -10.84
N ILE A 88 -9.15 11.86 -10.73
CA ILE A 88 -8.04 11.19 -10.05
C ILE A 88 -7.25 10.38 -11.06
N THR A 89 -5.95 10.65 -11.11
CA THR A 89 -4.98 9.86 -11.88
C THR A 89 -3.98 9.28 -10.90
N LEU A 90 -3.88 7.96 -10.82
CA LEU A 90 -2.98 7.29 -9.89
C LEU A 90 -2.00 6.37 -10.62
N PHE A 91 -0.79 6.36 -10.13
CA PHE A 91 0.29 5.47 -10.59
C PHE A 91 0.82 4.69 -9.39
N ALA A 92 1.32 3.49 -9.66
CA ALA A 92 2.05 2.73 -8.64
C ALA A 92 3.33 3.49 -8.24
N ASP A 93 3.73 3.35 -6.98
CA ASP A 93 5.00 3.91 -6.52
C ASP A 93 6.14 2.97 -6.94
N ASN A 94 6.76 3.27 -8.06
CA ASN A 94 7.82 2.46 -8.67
C ASN A 94 9.22 3.00 -8.40
N PHE A 95 9.37 4.02 -7.57
CA PHE A 95 10.69 4.54 -7.23
C PHE A 95 11.47 3.56 -6.37
N PRO A 96 12.80 3.43 -6.56
CA PRO A 96 13.61 2.54 -5.77
C PRO A 96 13.44 2.75 -4.27
N THR A 97 13.52 1.67 -3.52
CA THR A 97 13.34 1.68 -2.07
C THR A 97 14.70 1.55 -1.38
N GLU A 98 14.96 2.43 -0.40
CA GLU A 98 16.10 2.28 0.50
C GLU A 98 15.68 1.40 1.68
N ILE A 99 16.34 0.27 1.84
CA ILE A 99 16.08 -0.63 2.96
C ILE A 99 17.09 -0.31 4.07
N PRO A 100 16.62 0.08 5.27
CA PRO A 100 17.54 0.33 6.39
C PRO A 100 18.39 -0.90 6.70
N GLU A 101 19.68 -0.68 6.97
CA GLU A 101 20.64 -1.77 7.19
C GLU A 101 20.20 -2.72 8.31
N GLU A 102 19.67 -2.18 9.39
CA GLU A 102 19.13 -2.99 10.51
C GLU A 102 18.06 -3.97 10.04
N LEU A 103 17.10 -3.49 9.23
CA LEU A 103 16.04 -4.34 8.70
C LEU A 103 16.61 -5.37 7.72
N LYS A 104 17.51 -4.96 6.85
CA LYS A 104 18.17 -5.85 5.90
C LYS A 104 18.83 -7.02 6.61
N LEU A 105 19.59 -6.76 7.66
CA LEU A 105 20.26 -7.80 8.45
C LEU A 105 19.26 -8.77 9.08
N CYS A 106 18.14 -8.24 9.62
CA CYS A 106 17.09 -9.08 10.19
C CYS A 106 16.43 -9.97 9.14
N LEU A 107 16.17 -9.43 7.95
CA LEU A 107 15.57 -10.20 6.85
C LEU A 107 16.52 -11.26 6.31
N MET A 108 17.83 -11.00 6.31
CA MET A 108 18.86 -11.95 5.84
C MET A 108 19.11 -13.09 6.80
N ASP A 109 18.74 -12.94 8.07
CA ASP A 109 18.94 -13.97 9.10
C ASP A 109 18.04 -15.21 8.87
N GLU A 110 16.94 -15.05 8.16
CA GLU A 110 16.03 -16.15 7.83
C GLU A 110 16.17 -16.55 6.35
N PRO A 111 16.21 -17.87 6.04
CA PRO A 111 16.36 -18.34 4.66
C PRO A 111 15.24 -17.82 3.74
N ASN A 112 15.62 -17.28 2.61
CA ASN A 112 14.71 -16.83 1.54
C ASN A 112 13.84 -15.62 1.89
N VAL A 113 13.84 -15.14 3.12
CA VAL A 113 13.00 -14.00 3.53
C VAL A 113 13.45 -12.71 2.85
N TYR A 114 14.74 -12.41 2.84
CA TYR A 114 15.26 -11.20 2.20
C TYR A 114 14.96 -11.19 0.70
N ASN A 115 15.22 -12.29 0.00
CA ASN A 115 14.95 -12.39 -1.43
C ASN A 115 13.47 -12.25 -1.74
N SER A 116 12.60 -12.82 -0.89
CA SER A 116 11.17 -12.68 -1.02
C SER A 116 10.72 -11.23 -0.84
N PHE A 117 11.27 -10.53 0.17
CA PHE A 117 11.00 -9.12 0.39
C PHE A 117 11.41 -8.27 -0.82
N LEU A 118 12.56 -8.56 -1.42
CA LEU A 118 13.02 -7.86 -2.63
C LEU A 118 12.11 -8.08 -3.83
N SER A 119 11.33 -9.16 -3.85
CA SER A 119 10.36 -9.42 -4.91
C SER A 119 9.07 -8.61 -4.78
N TYR A 120 8.83 -8.00 -3.63
CA TYR A 120 7.69 -7.12 -3.44
C TYR A 120 7.86 -5.84 -4.25
N THR A 121 6.76 -5.19 -4.59
CA THR A 121 6.82 -3.90 -5.29
C THR A 121 7.51 -2.85 -4.41
N ASN A 122 8.06 -1.81 -5.04
CA ASN A 122 8.66 -0.70 -4.29
C ASN A 122 7.67 -0.06 -3.32
N GLY A 123 6.42 0.10 -3.75
CA GLY A 123 5.37 0.64 -2.89
C GLY A 123 5.08 -0.24 -1.68
N GLU A 124 5.01 -1.55 -1.87
CA GLU A 124 4.82 -2.51 -0.77
C GLU A 124 6.00 -2.47 0.21
N GLN A 125 7.22 -2.48 -0.30
CA GLN A 125 8.42 -2.37 0.54
C GLN A 125 8.41 -1.10 1.38
N LYS A 126 8.12 0.04 0.78
CA LYS A 126 8.06 1.34 1.47
C LYS A 126 6.97 1.36 2.54
N THR A 127 5.80 0.82 2.25
CA THR A 127 4.70 0.74 3.22
C THR A 127 5.09 -0.08 4.45
N ILE A 128 5.73 -1.22 4.22
CA ILE A 128 6.22 -2.08 5.31
C ILE A 128 7.28 -1.36 6.15
N ILE A 129 8.27 -0.74 5.48
CA ILE A 129 9.35 -0.01 6.16
C ILE A 129 8.78 1.15 6.98
N GLU A 130 7.90 1.96 6.42
CA GLU A 130 7.26 3.06 7.14
C GLU A 130 6.49 2.56 8.37
N TRP A 131 5.75 1.47 8.23
CA TRP A 131 5.02 0.90 9.35
C TRP A 131 5.97 0.44 10.47
N ILE A 132 7.07 -0.23 10.14
CA ILE A 132 8.06 -0.69 11.11
C ILE A 132 8.68 0.51 11.85
N TYR A 133 9.15 1.51 11.10
CA TYR A 133 9.90 2.63 11.65
C TYR A 133 9.01 3.74 12.22
N SER A 134 7.70 3.69 12.02
CA SER A 134 6.77 4.57 12.72
C SER A 134 6.49 4.14 14.16
N ALA A 135 7.03 3.00 14.59
CA ALA A 135 6.91 2.54 15.97
C ALA A 135 7.54 3.54 16.94
N LYS A 136 6.83 3.84 18.02
CA LYS A 136 7.27 4.82 19.02
C LYS A 136 8.30 4.27 19.99
N THR A 137 8.41 2.93 20.09
CA THR A 137 9.35 2.26 21.00
C THR A 137 10.14 1.21 20.22
N ASP A 138 11.34 0.90 20.74
CA ASP A 138 12.16 -0.17 20.15
C ASP A 138 11.49 -1.54 20.26
N VAL A 139 10.78 -1.80 21.35
CA VAL A 139 10.03 -3.05 21.54
C VAL A 139 9.01 -3.23 20.41
N THR A 140 8.21 -2.21 20.13
CA THR A 140 7.21 -2.26 19.07
C THR A 140 7.87 -2.40 17.69
N LYS A 141 8.99 -1.72 17.45
CA LYS A 141 9.75 -1.87 16.20
C LYS A 141 10.20 -3.32 16.00
N ILE A 142 10.77 -3.92 17.03
CA ILE A 142 11.23 -5.33 16.98
C ILE A 142 10.05 -6.27 16.71
N GLU A 143 8.91 -6.06 17.38
CA GLU A 143 7.70 -6.85 17.15
C GLU A 143 7.21 -6.74 15.70
N ARG A 144 7.26 -5.54 15.12
CA ARG A 144 6.83 -5.32 13.74
C ARG A 144 7.78 -5.96 12.73
N ILE A 145 9.09 -5.96 13.01
CA ILE A 145 10.07 -6.69 12.19
C ILE A 145 9.78 -8.19 12.25
N ALA A 146 9.56 -8.73 13.45
CA ALA A 146 9.22 -10.14 13.63
C ALA A 146 7.94 -10.54 12.89
N LYS A 147 6.89 -9.74 12.99
CA LYS A 147 5.63 -9.96 12.26
C LYS A 147 5.83 -9.94 10.75
N THR A 148 6.69 -9.06 10.25
CA THR A 148 7.02 -8.98 8.82
C THR A 148 7.71 -10.27 8.36
N ILE A 149 8.69 -10.75 9.11
CA ILE A 149 9.40 -12.00 8.82
C ILE A 149 8.45 -13.19 8.84
N ASP A 150 7.59 -13.28 9.86
CA ASP A 150 6.61 -14.35 9.99
C ASP A 150 5.65 -14.38 8.78
N LYS A 151 5.15 -13.23 8.38
CA LYS A 151 4.24 -13.13 7.23
C LYS A 151 4.92 -13.55 5.92
N ILE A 152 6.15 -13.10 5.70
CA ILE A 152 6.92 -13.49 4.50
C ILE A 152 7.17 -14.99 4.50
N THR A 153 7.53 -15.56 5.65
CA THR A 153 7.75 -16.99 5.81
C THR A 153 6.48 -17.80 5.50
N GLU A 154 5.32 -17.36 6.00
CA GLU A 154 4.03 -17.98 5.69
C GLU A 154 3.73 -17.94 4.18
N ASN A 155 3.98 -16.81 3.54
CA ASN A 155 3.78 -16.67 2.09
C ASN A 155 4.67 -17.62 1.30
N ILE A 156 5.93 -17.77 1.69
CA ILE A 156 6.87 -18.73 1.08
C ILE A 156 6.33 -20.15 1.20
N LEU A 157 5.91 -20.56 2.38
CA LEU A 157 5.38 -21.92 2.65
C LEU A 157 4.09 -22.17 1.86
N THR A 158 3.19 -21.20 1.80
CA THR A 158 1.94 -21.30 1.04
C THR A 158 2.22 -21.47 -0.46
N ASN A 159 3.17 -20.70 -1.01
CA ASN A 159 3.54 -20.80 -2.41
C ASN A 159 4.18 -22.17 -2.74
N LYS A 160 5.02 -22.70 -1.86
CA LYS A 160 5.60 -24.05 -2.02
C LYS A 160 4.52 -25.12 -2.05
N LYS A 161 3.51 -25.06 -1.17
CA LYS A 161 2.40 -26.00 -1.13
C LYS A 161 1.58 -25.95 -2.43
N ARG A 162 1.31 -24.74 -2.95
CA ARG A 162 0.60 -24.58 -4.22
C ARG A 162 1.35 -25.20 -5.38
N GLN A 163 2.66 -25.01 -5.45
CA GLN A 163 3.52 -25.60 -6.49
C GLN A 163 3.52 -27.13 -6.42
N GLN A 164 3.55 -27.72 -5.22
CA GLN A 164 3.48 -29.17 -5.04
C GLN A 164 2.15 -29.75 -5.50
N VAL A 165 1.03 -29.05 -5.21
CA VAL A 165 -0.30 -29.49 -5.64
C VAL A 165 -0.44 -29.42 -7.17
N THR A 166 0.07 -28.38 -7.82
CA THR A 166 0.07 -28.26 -9.29
C THR A 166 1.03 -29.24 -9.96
N GLY A 167 2.13 -29.61 -9.29
CA GLY A 167 3.08 -30.61 -9.79
C GLY A 167 2.56 -32.05 -9.75
N VAL A 168 1.63 -32.36 -8.86
CA VAL A 168 1.04 -33.71 -8.71
C VAL A 168 -0.08 -33.97 -9.75
N LEU A 169 -0.62 -32.92 -10.38
CA LEU A 169 -1.67 -33.04 -11.40
C LEU A 169 -1.12 -33.14 -12.83
N GLN A 170 0.18 -33.19 -13.01
CA GLN A 170 0.88 -33.49 -14.27
C GLN A 170 1.37 -34.93 -14.24
#